data_d9aba814110639a0bc9c6cc4f512abed
#
_entry.id   d9aba814110639a0bc9c6cc4f512abed
#
_cell.length_a   1.000
_cell.length_b   1.000
_cell.length_c   1.000
_cell.angle_alpha   90.00
_cell.angle_beta   90.00
_cell.angle_gamma   90.00
#
_symmetry.space_group_name_H-M   'P 1'
#
loop_
_entity.id
_entity.type
_entity.pdbx_description
1 polymer ?
#
loop_
_entity_poly.entity_id
_entity_poly.type
_entity_poly.pdbx_seq_one_letter_code
_entity_poly.pdbx_strand_id
1 'polypeptide(L)'
;MGVSYSHQVQKEDKMNTHPFLWLRDSSRKVTFWVSTALALLTMIALQLLGAPLRTEASLSGIVSFELAGSLAKIESILASWDPTTKIYAGLNLGLDYLFIGTYVGAIGLGCVLVAERLGRHGSLLGATGVLLAWGMLLAGALDCVENYALIKLLLGSQVNIMAVVARCCAIPKFLIVLLGLLYMILGAVISPLLGKRGQQSAA
;
A
#
# COMPACT_ATOMS: atom_id res chain seq x y z
N MET A 1 -3.28 -2.42 -43.97
CA MET A 1 -3.81 -1.34 -43.13
C MET A 1 -4.61 -1.81 -41.90
N GLY A 2 -5.14 -3.02 -41.83
CA GLY A 2 -5.99 -3.52 -40.74
C GLY A 2 -5.27 -3.97 -39.46
N VAL A 3 -4.02 -4.40 -39.53
CA VAL A 3 -3.28 -4.97 -38.39
C VAL A 3 -2.82 -3.88 -37.40
N SER A 4 -2.54 -2.66 -37.88
CA SER A 4 -2.12 -1.56 -37.02
C SER A 4 -3.27 -0.99 -36.16
N TYR A 5 -4.49 -1.01 -36.68
CA TYR A 5 -5.68 -0.50 -36.00
C TYR A 5 -6.13 -1.42 -34.86
N SER A 6 -6.10 -2.74 -35.09
CA SER A 6 -6.43 -3.73 -34.06
C SER A 6 -5.45 -3.73 -32.87
N HIS A 7 -4.15 -3.50 -33.12
CA HIS A 7 -3.17 -3.36 -32.06
C HIS A 7 -3.31 -2.08 -31.24
N GLN A 8 -3.74 -0.97 -31.86
CA GLN A 8 -4.02 0.26 -31.11
C GLN A 8 -5.28 0.15 -30.24
N VAL A 9 -6.37 -0.40 -30.78
CA VAL A 9 -7.61 -0.61 -30.01
C VAL A 9 -7.38 -1.57 -28.83
N GLN A 10 -6.62 -2.64 -29.02
CA GLN A 10 -6.27 -3.59 -27.97
C GLN A 10 -5.31 -3.01 -26.92
N LYS A 11 -4.53 -1.99 -27.28
CA LYS A 11 -3.59 -1.28 -26.41
C LYS A 11 -4.32 -0.25 -25.52
N GLU A 12 -5.34 0.42 -26.07
CA GLU A 12 -6.21 1.34 -25.32
C GLU A 12 -7.10 0.59 -24.32
N ASP A 13 -7.61 -0.59 -24.69
CA ASP A 13 -8.49 -1.39 -23.85
C ASP A 13 -7.78 -1.93 -22.59
N LYS A 14 -6.49 -2.28 -22.68
CA LYS A 14 -5.71 -2.75 -21.52
C LYS A 14 -5.31 -1.66 -20.52
N MET A 15 -5.24 -0.39 -20.93
CA MET A 15 -4.98 0.73 -20.03
C MET A 15 -6.26 1.24 -19.33
N ASN A 16 -7.43 0.89 -19.85
CA ASN A 16 -8.72 1.30 -19.31
C ASN A 16 -9.28 0.37 -18.21
N THR A 17 -8.47 -0.52 -17.63
CA THR A 17 -8.94 -1.53 -16.65
C THR A 17 -8.41 -1.30 -15.23
N HIS A 18 -7.97 -0.10 -14.87
CA HIS A 18 -7.47 0.19 -13.52
C HIS A 18 -8.59 0.41 -12.49
N PRO A 19 -8.36 0.19 -11.17
CA PRO A 19 -9.42 0.21 -10.16
C PRO A 19 -10.05 1.59 -9.89
N PHE A 20 -9.47 2.68 -10.39
CA PHE A 20 -9.92 4.06 -10.16
C PHE A 20 -10.67 4.67 -11.37
N LEU A 21 -11.30 3.85 -12.23
CA LEU A 21 -12.08 4.32 -13.41
C LEU A 21 -13.28 5.20 -13.04
N TRP A 22 -13.81 5.04 -11.83
CA TRP A 22 -14.90 5.87 -11.31
C TRP A 22 -14.48 7.32 -11.02
N LEU A 23 -13.17 7.60 -10.93
CA LEU A 23 -12.64 8.96 -10.81
C LEU A 23 -12.43 9.58 -12.18
N ARG A 24 -12.94 10.80 -12.39
CA ARG A 24 -12.66 11.59 -13.58
C ARG A 24 -11.16 11.89 -13.67
N ASP A 25 -10.61 11.93 -14.88
CA ASP A 25 -9.18 12.19 -15.13
C ASP A 25 -8.69 13.49 -14.48
N SER A 26 -9.53 14.55 -14.52
CA SER A 26 -9.23 15.83 -13.87
C SER A 26 -9.11 15.72 -12.35
N SER A 27 -9.87 14.82 -11.72
CA SER A 27 -9.88 14.63 -10.26
C SER A 27 -8.79 13.70 -9.77
N ARG A 28 -8.24 12.80 -10.60
CA ARG A 28 -7.23 11.81 -10.19
C ARG A 28 -5.99 12.45 -9.57
N LYS A 29 -5.48 13.54 -10.15
CA LYS A 29 -4.32 14.27 -9.63
C LYS A 29 -4.60 14.92 -8.27
N VAL A 30 -5.75 15.53 -8.13
CA VAL A 30 -6.16 16.15 -6.85
C VAL A 30 -6.33 15.08 -5.79
N THR A 31 -7.05 13.99 -6.10
CA THR A 31 -7.24 12.85 -5.17
C THR A 31 -5.90 12.22 -4.79
N PHE A 32 -4.97 12.05 -5.74
CA PHE A 32 -3.61 11.57 -5.46
C PHE A 32 -2.90 12.44 -4.40
N TRP A 33 -2.87 13.76 -4.60
CA TRP A 33 -2.18 14.66 -3.67
C TRP A 33 -2.87 14.73 -2.31
N VAL A 34 -4.21 14.75 -2.27
CA VAL A 34 -4.97 14.72 -1.02
C VAL A 34 -4.73 13.42 -0.27
N SER A 35 -4.82 12.27 -0.95
CA SER A 35 -4.54 10.97 -0.32
C SER A 35 -3.10 10.87 0.16
N THR A 36 -2.13 11.41 -0.59
CA THR A 36 -0.71 11.45 -0.18
C THR A 36 -0.51 12.29 1.07
N ALA A 37 -1.09 13.49 1.11
CA ALA A 37 -1.00 14.35 2.29
C ALA A 37 -1.63 13.70 3.53
N LEU A 38 -2.81 13.10 3.37
CA LEU A 38 -3.48 12.38 4.47
C LEU A 38 -2.69 11.14 4.90
N ALA A 39 -2.11 10.37 3.95
CA ALA A 39 -1.26 9.22 4.28
C ALA A 39 -0.01 9.64 5.07
N LEU A 40 0.63 10.74 4.70
CA LEU A 40 1.78 11.27 5.45
C LEU A 40 1.38 11.73 6.86
N LEU A 41 0.26 12.43 7.00
CA LEU A 41 -0.24 12.89 8.30
C LEU A 41 -0.60 11.71 9.21
N THR A 42 -1.34 10.73 8.69
CA THR A 42 -1.71 9.53 9.46
C THR A 42 -0.48 8.68 9.79
N MET A 43 0.49 8.56 8.90
CA MET A 43 1.76 7.87 9.16
C MET A 43 2.54 8.54 10.31
N ILE A 44 2.62 9.88 10.34
CA ILE A 44 3.25 10.61 11.45
C ILE A 44 2.50 10.32 12.76
N ALA A 45 1.17 10.38 12.77
CA ALA A 45 0.37 10.08 13.95
C ALA A 45 0.56 8.62 14.42
N LEU A 46 0.61 7.65 13.50
CA LEU A 46 0.91 6.25 13.80
C LEU A 46 2.30 6.07 14.43
N GLN A 47 3.32 6.78 13.93
CA GLN A 47 4.66 6.75 14.51
C GLN A 47 4.69 7.32 15.95
N LEU A 48 3.96 8.41 16.20
CA LEU A 48 3.85 9.00 17.54
C LEU A 48 3.12 8.07 18.50
N LEU A 49 2.00 7.49 18.10
CA LEU A 49 1.25 6.51 18.88
C LEU A 49 2.02 5.19 19.05
N GLY A 50 2.83 4.82 18.09
CA GLY A 50 3.64 3.60 18.09
C GLY A 50 4.93 3.70 18.92
N ALA A 51 5.37 4.89 19.31
CA ALA A 51 6.62 5.07 20.05
C ALA A 51 6.64 4.31 21.40
N PRO A 52 5.57 4.32 22.24
CA PRO A 52 5.53 3.57 23.49
C PRO A 52 5.51 2.05 23.31
N LEU A 53 5.17 1.53 22.12
CA LEU A 53 5.07 0.10 21.83
C LEU A 53 6.43 -0.58 21.67
N ARG A 54 7.52 0.20 21.62
CA ARG A 54 8.88 -0.33 21.50
C ARG A 54 9.42 -0.75 22.87
N THR A 55 9.60 -2.07 23.01
CA THR A 55 10.14 -2.71 24.22
C THR A 55 11.19 -3.74 23.81
N GLU A 56 11.87 -4.38 24.77
CA GLU A 56 12.80 -5.48 24.48
C GLU A 56 12.12 -6.65 23.75
N ALA A 57 10.83 -6.92 24.06
CA ALA A 57 10.05 -7.96 23.38
C ALA A 57 9.51 -7.53 22.01
N SER A 58 9.44 -6.21 21.74
CA SER A 58 8.90 -5.62 20.52
C SER A 58 9.77 -4.47 20.01
N LEU A 59 10.98 -4.76 19.55
CA LEU A 59 11.98 -3.77 19.11
C LEU A 59 11.47 -2.83 18.01
N SER A 60 10.62 -3.34 17.13
CA SER A 60 9.98 -2.57 16.05
C SER A 60 8.55 -2.09 16.42
N GLY A 61 8.19 -2.12 17.72
CA GLY A 61 6.87 -1.71 18.18
C GLY A 61 5.75 -2.55 17.58
N ILE A 62 4.76 -1.87 16.94
CA ILE A 62 3.59 -2.54 16.36
C ILE A 62 3.99 -3.56 15.28
N VAL A 63 5.02 -3.30 14.48
CA VAL A 63 5.49 -4.22 13.43
C VAL A 63 5.99 -5.55 14.02
N SER A 64 6.57 -5.54 15.23
CA SER A 64 6.91 -6.77 15.94
C SER A 64 5.69 -7.59 16.32
N PHE A 65 4.58 -6.92 16.65
CA PHE A 65 3.29 -7.54 16.97
C PHE A 65 2.63 -8.15 15.72
N GLU A 66 2.65 -7.43 14.58
CA GLU A 66 2.16 -7.88 13.27
C GLU A 66 2.88 -9.14 12.78
N LEU A 67 4.20 -9.20 12.96
CA LEU A 67 5.04 -10.29 12.48
C LEU A 67 5.27 -11.41 13.51
N ALA A 68 4.62 -11.38 14.65
CA ALA A 68 4.81 -12.35 15.74
C ALA A 68 4.57 -13.79 15.30
N GLY A 69 3.44 -14.08 14.62
CA GLY A 69 3.12 -15.36 13.98
C GLY A 69 2.83 -16.54 14.92
N SER A 70 2.92 -16.35 16.24
CA SER A 70 2.55 -17.37 17.24
C SER A 70 1.99 -16.73 18.50
N LEU A 71 1.09 -17.44 19.18
CA LEU A 71 0.47 -16.94 20.40
C LEU A 71 1.52 -16.68 21.50
N ALA A 72 2.50 -17.57 21.68
CA ALA A 72 3.56 -17.39 22.67
C ALA A 72 4.34 -16.07 22.48
N LYS A 73 4.62 -15.68 21.23
CA LYS A 73 5.30 -14.43 20.93
C LYS A 73 4.40 -13.21 21.15
N ILE A 74 3.11 -13.33 20.80
CA ILE A 74 2.08 -12.33 21.10
C ILE A 74 1.99 -12.09 22.61
N GLU A 75 1.90 -13.15 23.41
CA GLU A 75 1.83 -13.05 24.88
C GLU A 75 3.07 -12.40 25.47
N SER A 76 4.26 -12.75 24.99
CA SER A 76 5.51 -12.11 25.41
C SER A 76 5.51 -10.59 25.12
N ILE A 77 5.02 -10.17 23.93
CA ILE A 77 4.90 -8.76 23.58
C ILE A 77 3.87 -8.07 24.48
N LEU A 78 2.66 -8.66 24.61
CA LEU A 78 1.60 -8.09 25.45
C LEU A 78 1.95 -8.03 26.93
N ALA A 79 2.79 -8.96 27.44
CA ALA A 79 3.30 -8.91 28.81
C ALA A 79 4.31 -7.78 29.03
N SER A 80 5.02 -7.36 27.97
CA SER A 80 5.95 -6.22 28.02
C SER A 80 5.26 -4.85 27.95
N TRP A 81 3.98 -4.80 27.58
CA TRP A 81 3.17 -3.61 27.47
C TRP A 81 2.33 -3.39 28.74
N ASP A 82 2.49 -2.28 29.41
CA ASP A 82 1.63 -1.86 30.50
C ASP A 82 0.21 -1.53 30.02
N PRO A 83 -0.78 -1.30 30.91
CA PRO A 83 -2.14 -0.96 30.50
C PRO A 83 -2.23 0.27 29.61
N THR A 84 -1.41 1.29 29.85
CA THR A 84 -1.38 2.53 29.05
C THR A 84 -0.84 2.25 27.65
N THR A 85 0.25 1.47 27.55
CA THR A 85 0.84 1.06 26.28
C THR A 85 -0.15 0.25 25.43
N LYS A 86 -0.96 -0.62 26.05
CA LYS A 86 -2.02 -1.37 25.34
C LYS A 86 -3.11 -0.44 24.77
N ILE A 87 -3.42 0.67 25.46
CA ILE A 87 -4.33 1.69 24.92
C ILE A 87 -3.72 2.33 23.66
N TYR A 88 -2.43 2.69 23.70
CA TYR A 88 -1.72 3.19 22.52
C TYR A 88 -1.72 2.19 21.36
N ALA A 89 -1.55 0.90 21.63
CA ALA A 89 -1.66 -0.15 20.61
C ALA A 89 -3.06 -0.18 19.98
N GLY A 90 -4.12 -0.10 20.79
CA GLY A 90 -5.49 -0.05 20.30
C GLY A 90 -5.78 1.19 19.45
N LEU A 91 -5.31 2.37 19.87
CA LEU A 91 -5.42 3.61 19.10
C LEU A 91 -4.64 3.53 17.78
N ASN A 92 -3.43 2.94 17.81
CA ASN A 92 -2.59 2.74 16.63
C ASN A 92 -3.32 1.84 15.59
N LEU A 93 -3.78 0.66 16.02
CA LEU A 93 -4.53 -0.25 15.14
C LEU A 93 -5.85 0.35 14.62
N GLY A 94 -6.53 1.17 15.45
CA GLY A 94 -7.75 1.88 15.02
C GLY A 94 -7.47 2.96 13.98
N LEU A 95 -6.42 3.78 14.18
CA LEU A 95 -6.03 4.83 13.24
C LEU A 95 -5.49 4.24 11.93
N ASP A 96 -4.92 3.04 11.98
CA ASP A 96 -4.40 2.36 10.82
C ASP A 96 -5.47 2.07 9.75
N TYR A 97 -6.74 1.84 10.13
CA TYR A 97 -7.84 1.74 9.15
C TYR A 97 -8.00 3.01 8.29
N LEU A 98 -7.75 4.20 8.87
CA LEU A 98 -7.71 5.43 8.07
C LEU A 98 -6.48 5.49 7.18
N PHE A 99 -5.32 5.05 7.71
CA PHE A 99 -4.09 4.98 6.95
C PHE A 99 -4.21 4.04 5.75
N ILE A 100 -4.86 2.87 5.91
CA ILE A 100 -5.15 1.92 4.82
C ILE A 100 -5.84 2.64 3.65
N GLY A 101 -6.95 3.34 3.90
CA GLY A 101 -7.67 4.06 2.84
C GLY A 101 -6.81 5.10 2.14
N THR A 102 -6.00 5.82 2.90
CA THR A 102 -5.16 6.91 2.37
C THR A 102 -3.95 6.41 1.59
N TYR A 103 -3.21 5.38 2.07
CA TYR A 103 -2.05 4.87 1.32
C TYR A 103 -2.46 4.07 0.08
N VAL A 104 -3.56 3.31 0.15
CA VAL A 104 -4.11 2.62 -1.03
C VAL A 104 -4.48 3.62 -2.11
N GLY A 105 -5.13 4.73 -1.73
CA GLY A 105 -5.44 5.82 -2.65
C GLY A 105 -4.19 6.49 -3.21
N ALA A 106 -3.23 6.85 -2.35
CA ALA A 106 -2.00 7.53 -2.76
C ALA A 106 -1.14 6.67 -3.70
N ILE A 107 -0.76 5.46 -3.26
CA ILE A 107 0.15 4.61 -4.03
C ILE A 107 -0.57 4.04 -5.27
N GLY A 108 -1.83 3.61 -5.13
CA GLY A 108 -2.61 3.07 -6.23
C GLY A 108 -2.83 4.09 -7.35
N LEU A 109 -3.25 5.32 -7.02
CA LEU A 109 -3.36 6.40 -8.00
C LEU A 109 -1.99 6.81 -8.56
N GLY A 110 -0.96 6.83 -7.73
CA GLY A 110 0.42 7.08 -8.19
C GLY A 110 0.86 6.07 -9.24
N CYS A 111 0.59 4.78 -9.02
CA CYS A 111 0.85 3.72 -10.01
C CYS A 111 0.08 3.94 -11.31
N VAL A 112 -1.20 4.34 -11.25
CA VAL A 112 -2.01 4.65 -12.45
C VAL A 112 -1.44 5.85 -13.21
N LEU A 113 -1.15 6.96 -12.52
CA LEU A 113 -0.61 8.17 -13.14
C LEU A 113 0.75 7.93 -13.82
N VAL A 114 1.57 7.07 -13.24
CA VAL A 114 2.85 6.65 -13.83
C VAL A 114 2.60 5.70 -15.01
N ALA A 115 1.67 4.75 -14.88
CA ALA A 115 1.30 3.83 -15.94
C ALA A 115 0.80 4.54 -17.20
N GLU A 116 -0.01 5.58 -17.06
CA GLU A 116 -0.51 6.41 -18.17
C GLU A 116 0.65 7.11 -18.92
N ARG A 117 1.70 7.53 -18.22
CA ARG A 117 2.89 8.15 -18.82
C ARG A 117 3.80 7.12 -19.51
N LEU A 118 4.10 6.02 -18.83
CA LEU A 118 5.00 4.98 -19.32
C LEU A 118 4.37 4.11 -20.39
N GLY A 119 3.04 3.91 -20.36
CA GLY A 119 2.29 3.15 -21.35
C GLY A 119 2.40 3.73 -22.77
N ARG A 120 2.68 5.03 -22.91
CA ARG A 120 2.97 5.68 -24.19
C ARG A 120 4.29 5.19 -24.81
N HIS A 121 5.23 4.73 -23.98
CA HIS A 121 6.56 4.27 -24.39
C HIS A 121 6.73 2.73 -24.36
N GLY A 122 5.78 1.98 -23.77
CA GLY A 122 5.83 0.51 -23.69
C GLY A 122 4.65 -0.09 -22.96
N SER A 123 3.98 -1.08 -23.57
CA SER A 123 2.77 -1.70 -23.01
C SER A 123 3.02 -2.46 -21.69
N LEU A 124 4.20 -3.07 -21.53
CA LEU A 124 4.54 -3.82 -20.31
C LEU A 124 4.66 -2.92 -19.09
N LEU A 125 5.34 -1.78 -19.19
CA LEU A 125 5.50 -0.84 -18.08
C LEU A 125 4.14 -0.27 -17.64
N GLY A 126 3.26 0.08 -18.59
CA GLY A 126 1.90 0.53 -18.26
C GLY A 126 1.07 -0.57 -17.60
N ALA A 127 1.10 -1.80 -18.12
CA ALA A 127 0.38 -2.93 -17.55
C ALA A 127 0.83 -3.27 -16.12
N THR A 128 2.14 -3.17 -15.84
CA THR A 128 2.69 -3.37 -14.48
C THR A 128 2.10 -2.36 -13.49
N GLY A 129 1.99 -1.09 -13.86
CA GLY A 129 1.41 -0.08 -12.98
C GLY A 129 -0.08 -0.30 -12.70
N VAL A 130 -0.86 -0.74 -13.69
CA VAL A 130 -2.26 -1.13 -13.51
C VAL A 130 -2.37 -2.34 -12.58
N LEU A 131 -1.53 -3.36 -12.77
CA LEU A 131 -1.48 -4.54 -11.88
C LEU A 131 -1.16 -4.14 -10.44
N LEU A 132 -0.18 -3.27 -10.24
CA LEU A 132 0.18 -2.77 -8.91
C LEU A 132 -0.94 -1.93 -8.28
N ALA A 133 -1.68 -1.16 -9.08
CA ALA A 133 -2.84 -0.42 -8.58
C ALA A 133 -3.95 -1.36 -8.04
N TRP A 134 -4.20 -2.49 -8.71
CA TRP A 134 -5.07 -3.56 -8.19
C TRP A 134 -4.45 -4.26 -6.98
N GLY A 135 -3.14 -4.47 -7.00
CA GLY A 135 -2.38 -4.98 -5.86
C GLY A 135 -2.56 -4.12 -4.60
N MET A 136 -2.65 -2.79 -4.74
CA MET A 136 -2.88 -1.90 -3.59
C MET A 136 -4.24 -2.13 -2.94
N LEU A 137 -5.30 -2.43 -3.71
CA LEU A 137 -6.59 -2.81 -3.11
C LEU A 137 -6.49 -4.14 -2.35
N LEU A 138 -5.75 -5.11 -2.91
CA LEU A 138 -5.48 -6.36 -2.21
C LEU A 138 -4.67 -6.13 -0.93
N ALA A 139 -3.63 -5.30 -0.98
CA ALA A 139 -2.83 -4.95 0.19
C ALA A 139 -3.69 -4.31 1.30
N GLY A 140 -4.58 -3.37 0.94
CA GLY A 140 -5.52 -2.78 1.88
C GLY A 140 -6.50 -3.79 2.48
N ALA A 141 -7.01 -4.74 1.70
CA ALA A 141 -7.87 -5.80 2.20
C ALA A 141 -7.12 -6.74 3.17
N LEU A 142 -5.88 -7.13 2.84
CA LEU A 142 -5.03 -7.92 3.74
C LEU A 142 -4.75 -7.17 5.04
N ASP A 143 -4.50 -5.87 4.98
CA ASP A 143 -4.26 -5.01 6.12
C ASP A 143 -5.48 -4.92 7.04
N CYS A 144 -6.68 -4.78 6.48
CA CYS A 144 -7.91 -4.82 7.26
C CYS A 144 -8.10 -6.15 8.01
N VAL A 145 -7.80 -7.27 7.37
CA VAL A 145 -7.88 -8.61 8.00
C VAL A 145 -6.81 -8.76 9.09
N GLU A 146 -5.60 -8.30 8.83
CA GLU A 146 -4.50 -8.27 9.78
C GLU A 146 -4.86 -7.48 11.03
N ASN A 147 -5.29 -6.22 10.87
CA ASN A 147 -5.67 -5.35 11.97
C ASN A 147 -6.82 -5.94 12.81
N TYR A 148 -7.80 -6.56 12.15
CA TYR A 148 -8.85 -7.28 12.86
C TYR A 148 -8.28 -8.39 13.76
N ALA A 149 -7.35 -9.21 13.23
CA ALA A 149 -6.73 -10.29 13.99
C ALA A 149 -5.90 -9.76 15.18
N LEU A 150 -5.14 -8.68 14.96
CA LEU A 150 -4.32 -8.02 15.99
C LEU A 150 -5.19 -7.40 17.11
N ILE A 151 -6.30 -6.76 16.75
CA ILE A 151 -7.27 -6.24 17.72
C ILE A 151 -7.85 -7.37 18.58
N LYS A 152 -8.21 -8.52 17.97
CA LYS A 152 -8.68 -9.69 18.73
C LYS A 152 -7.64 -10.20 19.72
N LEU A 153 -6.37 -10.27 19.32
CA LEU A 153 -5.26 -10.67 20.19
C LEU A 153 -5.02 -9.66 21.31
N LEU A 154 -5.07 -8.36 21.01
CA LEU A 154 -4.93 -7.28 22.00
C LEU A 154 -6.06 -7.32 23.06
N LEU A 155 -7.26 -7.73 22.65
CA LEU A 155 -8.43 -7.91 23.53
C LEU A 155 -8.40 -9.26 24.29
N GLY A 156 -7.31 -10.02 24.21
CA GLY A 156 -7.10 -11.23 25.00
C GLY A 156 -7.54 -12.53 24.32
N SER A 157 -7.73 -12.56 23.00
CA SER A 157 -8.01 -13.81 22.28
C SER A 157 -6.82 -14.78 22.38
N GLN A 158 -7.08 -16.01 22.82
CA GLN A 158 -6.10 -17.09 22.95
C GLN A 158 -6.09 -18.01 21.70
N VAL A 159 -6.60 -17.53 20.57
CA VAL A 159 -6.72 -18.33 19.35
C VAL A 159 -5.46 -18.14 18.49
N ASN A 160 -4.59 -19.17 18.48
CA ASN A 160 -3.31 -19.10 17.77
C ASN A 160 -3.45 -18.78 16.27
N ILE A 161 -4.56 -19.16 15.64
CA ILE A 161 -4.80 -18.86 14.22
C ILE A 161 -4.80 -17.34 13.95
N MET A 162 -5.20 -16.50 14.92
CA MET A 162 -5.18 -15.03 14.75
C MET A 162 -3.76 -14.51 14.58
N ALA A 163 -2.78 -15.02 15.34
CA ALA A 163 -1.37 -14.64 15.19
C ALA A 163 -0.80 -15.08 13.83
N VAL A 164 -1.19 -16.27 13.38
CA VAL A 164 -0.79 -16.77 12.05
C VAL A 164 -1.40 -15.95 10.94
N VAL A 165 -2.71 -15.63 11.01
CA VAL A 165 -3.42 -14.79 10.02
C VAL A 165 -2.80 -13.41 9.94
N ALA A 166 -2.55 -12.76 11.07
CA ALA A 166 -1.91 -11.45 11.09
C ALA A 166 -0.59 -11.47 10.30
N ARG A 167 0.32 -12.39 10.63
CA ARG A 167 1.61 -12.51 9.92
C ARG A 167 1.45 -12.87 8.44
N CYS A 168 0.55 -13.78 8.10
CA CYS A 168 0.31 -14.20 6.72
C CYS A 168 -0.26 -13.05 5.86
N CYS A 169 -0.99 -12.12 6.45
CA CYS A 169 -1.48 -10.91 5.79
C CYS A 169 -0.40 -9.82 5.72
N ALA A 170 0.38 -9.62 6.81
CA ALA A 170 1.42 -8.61 6.89
C ALA A 170 2.50 -8.77 5.80
N ILE A 171 3.03 -9.97 5.61
CA ILE A 171 4.15 -10.21 4.69
C ILE A 171 3.79 -9.83 3.24
N PRO A 172 2.72 -10.35 2.62
CA PRO A 172 2.37 -9.98 1.25
C PRO A 172 1.92 -8.53 1.13
N LYS A 173 1.23 -7.96 2.13
CA LYS A 173 0.89 -6.55 2.20
C LYS A 173 2.14 -5.67 2.04
N PHE A 174 3.14 -5.87 2.90
CA PHE A 174 4.38 -5.10 2.85
C PHE A 174 5.10 -5.23 1.50
N LEU A 175 5.14 -6.44 0.93
CA LEU A 175 5.75 -6.66 -0.38
C LEU A 175 5.04 -5.89 -1.49
N ILE A 176 3.71 -5.94 -1.54
CA ILE A 176 2.91 -5.22 -2.55
C ILE A 176 3.10 -3.72 -2.41
N VAL A 177 3.04 -3.18 -1.18
CA VAL A 177 3.26 -1.74 -0.91
C VAL A 177 4.65 -1.31 -1.35
N LEU A 178 5.69 -2.08 -1.02
CA LEU A 178 7.06 -1.79 -1.44
C LEU A 178 7.19 -1.76 -2.96
N LEU A 179 6.65 -2.76 -3.67
CA LEU A 179 6.68 -2.81 -5.13
C LEU A 179 5.92 -1.64 -5.76
N GLY A 180 4.76 -1.26 -5.20
CA GLY A 180 3.98 -0.09 -5.63
C GLY A 180 4.76 1.21 -5.48
N LEU A 181 5.40 1.41 -4.33
CA LEU A 181 6.25 2.58 -4.06
C LEU A 181 7.46 2.64 -5.00
N LEU A 182 8.17 1.52 -5.17
CA LEU A 182 9.31 1.45 -6.10
C LEU A 182 8.90 1.77 -7.53
N TYR A 183 7.81 1.18 -8.00
CA TYR A 183 7.28 1.47 -9.34
C TYR A 183 6.92 2.96 -9.49
N MET A 184 6.23 3.54 -8.52
CA MET A 184 5.82 4.94 -8.55
C MET A 184 7.03 5.89 -8.58
N ILE A 185 8.03 5.66 -7.71
CA ILE A 185 9.23 6.51 -7.60
C ILE A 185 10.10 6.38 -8.86
N LEU A 186 10.44 5.14 -9.24
CA LEU A 186 11.28 4.89 -10.42
C LEU A 186 10.61 5.37 -11.70
N GLY A 187 9.31 5.10 -11.85
CA GLY A 187 8.56 5.52 -13.02
C GLY A 187 8.40 7.05 -13.11
N ALA A 188 8.27 7.76 -11.99
CA ALA A 188 8.26 9.22 -11.97
C ALA A 188 9.61 9.83 -12.44
N VAL A 189 10.73 9.17 -12.11
CA VAL A 189 12.07 9.59 -12.53
C VAL A 189 12.33 9.25 -14.00
N ILE A 190 11.93 8.06 -14.45
CA ILE A 190 12.23 7.58 -15.81
C ILE A 190 11.34 8.21 -16.87
N SER A 191 10.07 8.48 -16.57
CA SER A 191 9.11 8.99 -17.57
C SER A 191 9.54 10.28 -18.29
N PRO A 192 10.14 11.30 -17.65
CA PRO A 192 10.61 12.50 -18.35
C PRO A 192 11.87 12.25 -19.21
N LEU A 193 12.71 11.25 -18.85
CA LEU A 193 13.90 10.89 -19.60
C LEU A 193 13.54 10.23 -20.93
N LEU A 194 12.53 9.38 -20.93
CA LEU A 194 12.03 8.71 -22.14
C LEU A 194 11.36 9.71 -23.10
N GLY A 195 10.64 10.70 -22.59
CA GLY A 195 10.01 11.75 -23.40
C GLY A 195 11.01 12.61 -24.16
N LYS A 196 12.17 12.92 -23.57
CA LYS A 196 13.24 13.71 -24.23
C LYS A 196 13.92 12.94 -25.37
N ARG A 197 14.13 11.63 -25.23
CA ARG A 197 14.74 10.80 -26.28
C ARG A 197 13.87 10.68 -27.52
N GLY A 198 12.54 10.61 -27.36
CA GLY A 198 11.61 10.58 -28.50
C GLY A 198 11.61 11.84 -29.34
N GLN A 199 11.87 13.02 -28.75
CA GLN A 199 11.97 14.30 -29.48
C GLN A 199 13.29 14.47 -30.22
N GLN A 200 14.40 13.92 -29.70
CA GLN A 200 15.71 14.00 -30.35
C GLN A 200 15.85 13.05 -31.56
N SER A 201 15.07 11.98 -31.62
CA SER A 201 15.08 11.02 -32.75
C SER A 201 14.16 11.46 -33.89
N ALA A 202 13.34 12.49 -33.69
CA ALA A 202 12.38 13.03 -34.68
C ALA A 202 12.85 14.38 -35.31
N ALA A 203 13.99 14.90 -34.86
CA ALA A 203 14.66 16.09 -35.42
C ALA A 203 15.88 15.69 -36.22
#